data_6afb2a0bc9b11ed98a02804e4f8dea53
#
_entry.id   6afb2a0bc9b11ed98a02804e4f8dea53
#
_cell.length_a   1.000
_cell.length_b   1.000
_cell.length_c   1.000
_cell.angle_alpha   90.00
_cell.angle_beta   90.00
_cell.angle_gamma   90.00
#
_symmetry.space_group_name_H-M   'P 1'
#
loop_
_entity.id
_entity.type
_entity.pdbx_description
1 polymer ?
#
loop_
_entity_poly.entity_id
_entity_poly.type
_entity_poly.pdbx_seq_one_letter_code
_entity_poly.pdbx_strand_id
1 'polypeptide(L)'
;ASHASSYTGAIVALYQDEVNIAQNLVNEGKVNQNAIDRQLENLASARTALEATAGFDFDVTGITTGYDTERGFRHPGALHTDADFERIREQLKAGNEKVVAAYNVLVNAGFSQSTAATNPVPTIIRGGGVGENYINAAQGASIAYQNALRWKIDGSEEHAKHAVDVLMKWARVTKGIGGDSNYA
;
A
#
# COMPACT_ATOMS: atom_id res chain seq x y z
N ALA A 1 8.44 1.94 17.99
CA ALA A 1 7.58 0.87 18.54
C ALA A 1 6.37 1.38 19.35
N SER A 2 6.28 2.69 19.69
CA SER A 2 5.24 3.17 20.62
C SER A 2 3.97 3.73 19.96
N HIS A 3 3.98 4.09 18.67
CA HIS A 3 2.83 4.76 18.04
C HIS A 3 1.80 3.79 17.42
N ALA A 4 2.20 2.69 16.80
CA ALA A 4 1.27 1.74 16.20
C ALA A 4 0.36 1.05 17.25
N SER A 5 0.93 0.68 18.41
CA SER A 5 0.14 0.10 19.51
C SER A 5 -0.84 1.10 20.13
N SER A 6 -0.57 2.41 20.06
CA SER A 6 -1.45 3.44 20.63
C SER A 6 -2.69 3.68 19.76
N TYR A 7 -2.59 3.62 18.43
CA TYR A 7 -3.75 3.86 17.54
C TYR A 7 -4.71 2.67 17.53
N THR A 8 -4.20 1.44 17.45
CA THR A 8 -5.06 0.24 17.57
C THR A 8 -5.71 0.19 18.94
N GLY A 9 -4.97 0.52 20.00
CA GLY A 9 -5.49 0.65 21.34
C GLY A 9 -6.59 1.71 21.46
N ALA A 10 -6.44 2.86 20.80
CA ALA A 10 -7.43 3.92 20.79
C ALA A 10 -8.74 3.51 20.10
N ILE A 11 -8.68 2.81 18.97
CA ILE A 11 -9.88 2.34 18.25
C ILE A 11 -10.58 1.23 19.02
N VAL A 12 -9.83 0.29 19.61
CA VAL A 12 -10.38 -0.73 20.49
C VAL A 12 -11.04 -0.09 21.73
N ALA A 13 -10.40 0.92 22.33
CA ALA A 13 -10.95 1.65 23.45
C ALA A 13 -12.25 2.39 23.07
N LEU A 14 -12.28 3.07 21.91
CA LEU A 14 -13.49 3.72 21.40
C LEU A 14 -14.65 2.73 21.22
N TYR A 15 -14.38 1.57 20.61
CA TYR A 15 -15.41 0.54 20.47
C TYR A 15 -15.89 0.02 21.83
N GLN A 16 -14.96 -0.20 22.76
CA GLN A 16 -15.29 -0.65 24.11
C GLN A 16 -16.12 0.40 24.89
N ASP A 17 -15.80 1.67 24.71
CA ASP A 17 -16.56 2.78 25.32
C ASP A 17 -18.00 2.82 24.80
N GLU A 18 -18.20 2.67 23.48
CA GLU A 18 -19.55 2.61 22.90
C GLU A 18 -20.33 1.37 23.37
N VAL A 19 -19.66 0.22 23.56
CA VAL A 19 -20.28 -0.98 24.17
C VAL A 19 -20.70 -0.70 25.60
N ASN A 20 -19.86 -0.05 26.39
CA ASN A 20 -20.15 0.29 27.79
C ASN A 20 -21.34 1.28 27.90
N ILE A 21 -21.40 2.28 27.01
CA ILE A 21 -22.52 3.23 26.93
C ILE A 21 -23.81 2.48 26.60
N ALA A 22 -23.78 1.59 25.59
CA ALA A 22 -24.94 0.78 25.23
C ALA A 22 -25.42 -0.10 26.39
N GLN A 23 -24.48 -0.72 27.12
CA GLN A 23 -24.80 -1.54 28.29
C GLN A 23 -25.46 -0.73 29.42
N ASN A 24 -24.96 0.49 29.67
CA ASN A 24 -25.52 1.38 30.65
C ASN A 24 -26.95 1.81 30.28
N LEU A 25 -27.18 2.14 29.00
CA LEU A 25 -28.52 2.47 28.50
C LEU A 25 -29.54 1.35 28.75
N VAL A 26 -29.11 0.09 28.50
CA VAL A 26 -29.95 -1.09 28.77
C VAL A 26 -30.23 -1.24 30.28
N ASN A 27 -29.25 -1.00 31.13
CA ASN A 27 -29.36 -1.18 32.57
C ASN A 27 -30.24 -0.11 33.23
N GLU A 28 -30.25 1.11 32.70
CA GLU A 28 -31.04 2.22 33.25
C GLU A 28 -32.56 2.09 33.04
N GLY A 29 -32.99 1.32 32.05
CA GLY A 29 -34.39 0.94 31.83
C GLY A 29 -35.36 2.10 31.50
N LYS A 30 -34.85 3.33 31.31
CA LYS A 30 -35.62 4.56 31.03
C LYS A 30 -35.08 5.29 29.79
N VAL A 31 -34.94 4.59 28.71
CA VAL A 31 -34.32 5.14 27.51
C VAL A 31 -35.37 5.41 26.44
N ASN A 32 -35.35 6.59 25.84
CA ASN A 32 -36.20 6.85 24.67
C ASN A 32 -35.64 6.24 23.41
N GLN A 33 -36.50 5.98 22.43
CA GLN A 33 -36.11 5.33 21.17
C GLN A 33 -34.98 6.08 20.46
N ASN A 34 -34.97 7.41 20.46
CA ASN A 34 -33.90 8.19 19.77
C ASN A 34 -32.51 7.97 20.38
N ALA A 35 -32.43 7.75 21.70
CA ALA A 35 -31.15 7.45 22.35
C ALA A 35 -30.66 6.06 21.98
N ILE A 36 -31.55 5.09 21.83
CA ILE A 36 -31.25 3.74 21.38
C ILE A 36 -30.75 3.79 19.92
N ASP A 37 -31.47 4.46 19.04
CA ASP A 37 -31.14 4.54 17.62
C ASP A 37 -29.77 5.20 17.41
N ARG A 38 -29.50 6.31 18.11
CA ARG A 38 -28.19 6.97 18.08
C ARG A 38 -27.07 6.04 18.56
N GLN A 39 -27.30 5.27 19.62
CA GLN A 39 -26.28 4.37 20.15
C GLN A 39 -26.02 3.19 19.21
N LEU A 40 -27.02 2.71 18.50
CA LEU A 40 -26.86 1.70 17.45
C LEU A 40 -26.02 2.23 16.28
N GLU A 41 -26.24 3.50 15.86
CA GLU A 41 -25.42 4.15 14.83
C GLU A 41 -23.96 4.30 15.28
N ASN A 42 -23.74 4.72 16.53
CA ASN A 42 -22.39 4.85 17.09
C ASN A 42 -21.67 3.50 17.15
N LEU A 43 -22.33 2.46 17.64
CA LEU A 43 -21.79 1.10 17.67
C LEU A 43 -21.46 0.57 16.27
N ALA A 44 -22.35 0.79 15.30
CA ALA A 44 -22.11 0.37 13.91
C ALA A 44 -20.89 1.10 13.32
N SER A 45 -20.76 2.41 13.59
CA SER A 45 -19.62 3.21 13.13
C SER A 45 -18.31 2.77 13.79
N ALA A 46 -18.30 2.55 15.09
CA ALA A 46 -17.12 2.10 15.83
C ALA A 46 -16.71 0.67 15.41
N ARG A 47 -17.67 -0.21 15.15
CA ARG A 47 -17.43 -1.54 14.60
C ARG A 47 -16.82 -1.48 13.20
N THR A 48 -17.36 -0.65 12.32
CA THR A 48 -16.82 -0.45 10.96
C THR A 48 -15.37 0.05 11.01
N ALA A 49 -15.06 0.99 11.90
CA ALA A 49 -13.71 1.47 12.11
C ALA A 49 -12.76 0.36 12.59
N LEU A 50 -13.21 -0.48 13.53
CA LEU A 50 -12.44 -1.61 14.04
C LEU A 50 -12.20 -2.68 12.96
N GLU A 51 -13.22 -3.04 12.19
CA GLU A 51 -13.12 -3.98 11.07
C GLU A 51 -12.20 -3.46 9.97
N ALA A 52 -12.24 -2.17 9.66
CA ALA A 52 -11.35 -1.54 8.69
C ALA A 52 -9.87 -1.59 9.11
N THR A 53 -9.58 -1.51 10.41
CA THR A 53 -8.20 -1.60 10.92
C THR A 53 -7.69 -3.02 11.01
N ALA A 54 -8.55 -3.99 11.30
CA ALA A 54 -8.17 -5.40 11.41
C ALA A 54 -7.65 -5.98 10.08
N GLY A 55 -8.14 -5.47 8.95
CA GLY A 55 -7.71 -5.90 7.62
C GLY A 55 -6.34 -5.38 7.17
N PHE A 56 -5.76 -4.41 7.90
CA PHE A 56 -4.49 -3.76 7.54
C PHE A 56 -3.37 -4.03 8.56
N ASP A 57 -3.48 -5.07 9.35
CA ASP A 57 -2.39 -5.53 10.23
C ASP A 57 -1.49 -6.51 9.48
N PHE A 58 -0.66 -5.97 8.60
CA PHE A 58 0.18 -6.76 7.71
C PHE A 58 1.39 -7.36 8.44
N ASP A 59 1.66 -8.64 8.20
CA ASP A 59 2.93 -9.26 8.59
C ASP A 59 4.03 -8.86 7.59
N VAL A 60 4.95 -8.05 8.06
CA VAL A 60 6.09 -7.55 7.28
C VAL A 60 7.43 -8.01 7.85
N THR A 61 7.43 -9.03 8.71
CA THR A 61 8.63 -9.52 9.42
C THR A 61 9.73 -10.01 8.46
N GLY A 62 9.38 -10.53 7.29
CA GLY A 62 10.32 -11.03 6.29
C GLY A 62 10.82 -9.98 5.29
N ILE A 63 10.38 -8.73 5.38
CA ILE A 63 10.78 -7.69 4.44
C ILE A 63 12.20 -7.23 4.74
N THR A 64 13.12 -7.52 3.83
CA THR A 64 14.51 -7.12 3.93
C THR A 64 14.68 -5.64 3.57
N THR A 65 15.37 -4.91 4.44
CA THR A 65 15.89 -3.58 4.13
C THR A 65 17.33 -3.76 3.65
N GLY A 66 17.61 -3.36 2.39
CA GLY A 66 18.97 -3.44 1.87
C GLY A 66 19.85 -2.34 2.48
N TYR A 67 20.97 -2.72 3.07
CA TYR A 67 22.01 -1.79 3.50
C TYR A 67 23.33 -2.22 2.91
N ASP A 68 23.93 -1.37 2.07
CA ASP A 68 25.27 -1.57 1.56
C ASP A 68 26.28 -0.95 2.54
N THR A 69 26.87 -1.79 3.38
CA THR A 69 27.82 -1.36 4.41
C THR A 69 29.16 -0.88 3.84
N GLU A 70 29.56 -1.36 2.67
CA GLU A 70 30.84 -0.98 2.03
C GLU A 70 30.78 0.42 1.44
N ARG A 71 29.64 0.81 0.88
CA ARG A 71 29.43 2.09 0.21
C ARG A 71 28.66 3.12 1.06
N GLY A 72 28.13 2.70 2.20
CA GLY A 72 27.34 3.55 3.08
C GLY A 72 25.94 3.89 2.55
N PHE A 73 25.45 3.19 1.50
CA PHE A 73 24.12 3.42 0.97
C PHE A 73 23.06 2.66 1.76
N ARG A 74 21.93 3.31 1.98
CA ARG A 74 20.77 2.74 2.62
C ARG A 74 19.61 2.59 1.62
N HIS A 75 19.03 1.40 1.55
CA HIS A 75 17.89 1.12 0.70
C HIS A 75 16.66 0.71 1.54
N PRO A 76 15.43 1.11 1.15
CA PRO A 76 15.12 2.08 0.08
C PRO A 76 15.56 3.51 0.47
N GLY A 77 15.84 4.36 -0.51
CA GLY A 77 16.41 5.68 -0.22
C GLY A 77 16.18 6.76 -1.28
N ALA A 78 15.45 6.47 -2.37
CA ALA A 78 15.16 7.47 -3.39
C ALA A 78 13.82 8.16 -3.12
N LEU A 79 12.71 7.53 -3.52
CA LEU A 79 11.36 8.09 -3.34
C LEU A 79 10.76 7.76 -1.98
N HIS A 80 11.19 6.67 -1.37
CA HIS A 80 10.67 6.18 -0.10
C HIS A 80 11.79 5.69 0.81
N THR A 81 11.57 5.83 2.10
CA THR A 81 12.39 5.25 3.16
C THR A 81 11.61 4.17 3.90
N ASP A 82 12.28 3.37 4.73
CA ASP A 82 11.58 2.40 5.60
C ASP A 82 10.60 3.09 6.55
N ALA A 83 10.96 4.28 7.07
CA ALA A 83 10.08 5.09 7.92
C ALA A 83 8.80 5.53 7.18
N ASP A 84 8.86 5.77 5.87
CA ASP A 84 7.68 6.09 5.08
C ASP A 84 6.74 4.88 4.97
N PHE A 85 7.28 3.68 4.77
CA PHE A 85 6.47 2.46 4.74
C PHE A 85 5.88 2.12 6.10
N GLU A 86 6.63 2.29 7.18
CA GLU A 86 6.11 2.14 8.55
C GLU A 86 4.94 3.11 8.80
N ARG A 87 5.11 4.38 8.46
CA ARG A 87 4.05 5.39 8.58
C ARG A 87 2.82 5.04 7.75
N ILE A 88 2.98 4.54 6.51
CA ILE A 88 1.85 4.10 5.66
C ILE A 88 1.11 2.96 6.35
N ARG A 89 1.81 1.93 6.83
CA ARG A 89 1.19 0.80 7.54
C ARG A 89 0.46 1.23 8.81
N GLU A 90 1.07 2.13 9.60
CA GLU A 90 0.44 2.70 10.80
C GLU A 90 -0.86 3.45 10.46
N GLN A 91 -0.84 4.27 9.41
CA GLN A 91 -2.01 5.02 8.97
C GLN A 91 -3.11 4.11 8.39
N LEU A 92 -2.75 3.04 7.67
CA LEU A 92 -3.69 2.03 7.21
C LEU A 92 -4.32 1.30 8.40
N LYS A 93 -3.51 0.86 9.35
CA LYS A 93 -3.97 0.19 10.58
C LYS A 93 -4.86 1.09 11.44
N ALA A 94 -4.58 2.39 11.44
CA ALA A 94 -5.41 3.40 12.11
C ALA A 94 -6.71 3.75 11.35
N GLY A 95 -6.93 3.19 10.15
CA GLY A 95 -8.11 3.48 9.36
C GLY A 95 -8.15 4.91 8.79
N ASN A 96 -6.99 5.56 8.58
CA ASN A 96 -6.96 6.89 7.97
C ASN A 96 -7.58 6.84 6.58
N GLU A 97 -8.76 7.46 6.42
CA GLU A 97 -9.58 7.37 5.20
C GLU A 97 -8.82 7.74 3.93
N LYS A 98 -7.98 8.78 3.97
CA LYS A 98 -7.23 9.23 2.79
C LYS A 98 -6.15 8.21 2.40
N VAL A 99 -5.48 7.62 3.39
CA VAL A 99 -4.44 6.62 3.14
C VAL A 99 -5.06 5.30 2.70
N VAL A 100 -6.16 4.90 3.31
CA VAL A 100 -6.96 3.73 2.88
C VAL A 100 -7.45 3.90 1.45
N ALA A 101 -8.01 5.05 1.10
CA ALA A 101 -8.45 5.33 -0.26
C ALA A 101 -7.29 5.26 -1.26
N ALA A 102 -6.13 5.84 -0.95
CA ALA A 102 -4.95 5.80 -1.80
C ALA A 102 -4.40 4.37 -1.96
N TYR A 103 -4.37 3.59 -0.88
CA TYR A 103 -3.97 2.19 -0.92
C TYR A 103 -4.92 1.35 -1.77
N ASN A 104 -6.22 1.56 -1.66
CA ASN A 104 -7.22 0.89 -2.49
C ASN A 104 -7.06 1.22 -3.98
N VAL A 105 -6.67 2.45 -4.33
CA VAL A 105 -6.31 2.80 -5.72
C VAL A 105 -5.12 1.98 -6.19
N LEU A 106 -4.07 1.86 -5.38
CA LEU A 106 -2.92 1.00 -5.70
C LEU A 106 -3.34 -0.45 -5.87
N VAL A 107 -4.08 -1.03 -4.92
CA VAL A 107 -4.52 -2.44 -4.95
C VAL A 107 -5.34 -2.77 -6.20
N ASN A 108 -6.19 -1.84 -6.64
CA ASN A 108 -7.07 -2.05 -7.79
C ASN A 108 -6.44 -1.63 -9.13
N ALA A 109 -5.25 -1.04 -9.13
CA ALA A 109 -4.57 -0.67 -10.36
C ALA A 109 -4.12 -1.90 -11.15
N GLY A 110 -4.30 -1.90 -12.48
CA GLY A 110 -3.91 -3.03 -13.32
C GLY A 110 -2.42 -3.35 -13.26
N PHE A 111 -1.57 -2.33 -13.14
CA PHE A 111 -0.11 -2.51 -13.05
C PHE A 111 0.36 -2.99 -11.67
N SER A 112 -0.47 -2.93 -10.64
CA SER A 112 -0.13 -3.45 -9.32
C SER A 112 -0.47 -4.93 -9.14
N GLN A 113 -1.06 -5.58 -10.15
CA GLN A 113 -1.39 -7.00 -10.07
C GLN A 113 -0.12 -7.85 -10.24
N SER A 114 0.02 -8.91 -9.45
CA SER A 114 1.14 -9.86 -9.56
C SER A 114 1.15 -10.66 -10.87
N THR A 115 0.10 -10.51 -11.66
CA THR A 115 -0.07 -11.11 -13.01
C THR A 115 0.05 -10.11 -14.15
N ALA A 116 0.37 -8.84 -13.87
CA ALA A 116 0.45 -7.80 -14.89
C ALA A 116 1.53 -8.13 -15.94
N ALA A 117 1.15 -8.13 -17.21
CA ALA A 117 2.05 -8.47 -18.29
C ALA A 117 2.99 -7.32 -18.63
N THR A 118 4.28 -7.62 -18.84
CA THR A 118 5.28 -6.66 -19.33
C THR A 118 5.78 -7.06 -20.73
N ASN A 119 6.12 -6.07 -21.55
CA ASN A 119 6.49 -6.20 -22.95
C ASN A 119 7.91 -5.63 -23.21
N PRO A 120 8.98 -6.30 -22.78
CA PRO A 120 10.32 -5.80 -23.00
C PRO A 120 10.70 -5.81 -24.48
N VAL A 121 11.46 -4.79 -24.91
CA VAL A 121 11.91 -4.60 -26.27
C VAL A 121 13.43 -4.53 -26.33
N PRO A 122 14.07 -5.01 -27.43
CA PRO A 122 15.53 -4.99 -27.57
C PRO A 122 16.10 -3.56 -27.62
N THR A 123 15.37 -2.63 -28.24
CA THR A 123 15.76 -1.22 -28.30
C THR A 123 14.55 -0.38 -27.90
N ILE A 124 14.72 0.46 -26.86
CA ILE A 124 13.71 1.43 -26.47
C ILE A 124 13.86 2.64 -27.39
N ILE A 125 12.81 2.96 -28.13
CA ILE A 125 12.78 4.07 -29.10
C ILE A 125 11.82 5.16 -28.62
N ARG A 126 12.36 6.38 -28.49
CA ARG A 126 11.61 7.58 -28.16
C ARG A 126 11.99 8.72 -29.09
N GLY A 127 11.00 9.43 -29.62
CA GLY A 127 11.19 10.50 -30.60
C GLY A 127 11.39 9.99 -32.03
N GLY A 128 11.11 10.86 -32.99
CA GLY A 128 11.20 10.54 -34.40
C GLY A 128 9.95 9.94 -35.05
N GLY A 129 8.93 9.61 -34.28
CA GLY A 129 7.58 9.20 -34.74
C GLY A 129 7.49 7.80 -35.36
N VAL A 130 8.60 7.19 -35.81
CA VAL A 130 8.61 5.87 -36.44
C VAL A 130 9.12 4.82 -35.47
N GLY A 131 8.28 3.81 -35.21
CA GLY A 131 8.66 2.67 -34.35
C GLY A 131 8.78 3.00 -32.87
N GLU A 132 8.22 4.12 -32.41
CA GLU A 132 8.22 4.47 -31.00
C GLU A 132 7.58 3.38 -30.13
N ASN A 133 8.31 2.99 -29.09
CA ASN A 133 7.88 1.92 -28.18
C ASN A 133 8.25 2.20 -26.70
N TYR A 134 8.74 3.41 -26.39
CA TYR A 134 9.15 3.79 -25.02
C TYR A 134 8.06 3.58 -23.98
N ILE A 135 6.79 3.61 -24.40
CA ILE A 135 5.65 3.35 -23.50
C ILE A 135 5.72 1.96 -22.86
N ASN A 136 6.28 0.96 -23.56
CA ASN A 136 6.47 -0.38 -23.02
C ASN A 136 7.42 -0.34 -21.81
N ALA A 137 8.50 0.45 -21.91
CA ALA A 137 9.44 0.63 -20.80
C ALA A 137 8.81 1.37 -19.62
N ALA A 138 8.03 2.44 -19.88
CA ALA A 138 7.31 3.16 -18.86
C ALA A 138 6.28 2.27 -18.13
N GLN A 139 5.55 1.45 -18.87
CA GLN A 139 4.62 0.47 -18.30
C GLN A 139 5.35 -0.61 -17.50
N GLY A 140 6.46 -1.17 -18.03
CA GLY A 140 7.27 -2.14 -17.32
C GLY A 140 7.82 -1.59 -16.00
N ALA A 141 8.32 -0.36 -16.00
CA ALA A 141 8.77 0.32 -14.80
C ALA A 141 7.62 0.53 -13.79
N SER A 142 6.44 0.93 -14.28
CA SER A 142 5.24 1.11 -13.44
C SER A 142 4.77 -0.21 -12.81
N ILE A 143 4.80 -1.32 -13.56
CA ILE A 143 4.46 -2.65 -13.04
C ILE A 143 5.44 -3.05 -11.94
N ALA A 144 6.74 -2.96 -12.20
CA ALA A 144 7.76 -3.32 -11.21
C ALA A 144 7.63 -2.46 -9.95
N TYR A 145 7.46 -1.15 -10.10
CA TYR A 145 7.36 -0.22 -8.99
C TYR A 145 6.10 -0.45 -8.14
N GLN A 146 4.93 -0.58 -8.77
CA GLN A 146 3.67 -0.78 -8.03
C GLN A 146 3.64 -2.14 -7.32
N ASN A 147 4.20 -3.18 -7.90
CA ASN A 147 4.35 -4.46 -7.23
C ASN A 147 5.37 -4.39 -6.08
N ALA A 148 6.48 -3.68 -6.23
CA ALA A 148 7.40 -3.44 -5.12
C ALA A 148 6.76 -2.63 -3.98
N LEU A 149 5.92 -1.64 -4.29
CA LEU A 149 5.12 -0.91 -3.28
C LEU A 149 4.18 -1.86 -2.53
N ARG A 150 3.45 -2.73 -3.24
CA ARG A 150 2.58 -3.73 -2.61
C ARG A 150 3.37 -4.58 -1.62
N TRP A 151 4.47 -5.16 -2.07
CA TRP A 151 5.33 -5.94 -1.19
C TRP A 151 5.79 -5.16 0.04
N LYS A 152 6.28 -3.93 -0.13
CA LYS A 152 6.78 -3.11 0.99
C LYS A 152 5.68 -2.67 1.96
N ILE A 153 4.45 -2.54 1.51
CA ILE A 153 3.32 -2.11 2.34
C ILE A 153 2.65 -3.32 3.00
N ASP A 154 2.29 -4.35 2.24
CA ASP A 154 1.44 -5.46 2.70
C ASP A 154 2.19 -6.79 2.92
N GLY A 155 3.48 -6.86 2.63
CA GLY A 155 4.28 -8.06 2.85
C GLY A 155 4.14 -9.15 1.79
N SER A 156 3.35 -8.94 0.73
CA SER A 156 3.05 -9.97 -0.25
C SER A 156 4.27 -10.39 -1.09
N GLU A 157 4.78 -11.58 -0.84
CA GLU A 157 5.94 -12.13 -1.56
C GLU A 157 5.69 -12.35 -3.05
N GLU A 158 4.46 -12.61 -3.47
CA GLU A 158 4.13 -12.78 -4.89
C GLU A 158 4.37 -11.48 -5.67
N HIS A 159 4.06 -10.33 -5.06
CA HIS A 159 4.34 -9.02 -5.64
C HIS A 159 5.86 -8.75 -5.68
N ALA A 160 6.61 -9.12 -4.64
CA ALA A 160 8.09 -9.04 -4.68
C ALA A 160 8.67 -9.84 -5.83
N LYS A 161 8.27 -11.11 -5.97
CA LYS A 161 8.70 -12.01 -7.05
C LYS A 161 8.35 -11.44 -8.41
N HIS A 162 7.14 -10.91 -8.57
CA HIS A 162 6.71 -10.32 -9.83
C HIS A 162 7.51 -9.06 -10.19
N ALA A 163 7.75 -8.16 -9.24
CA ALA A 163 8.60 -6.99 -9.47
C ALA A 163 9.99 -7.35 -9.97
N VAL A 164 10.63 -8.34 -9.34
CA VAL A 164 11.95 -8.85 -9.75
C VAL A 164 11.87 -9.49 -11.13
N ASP A 165 10.85 -10.31 -11.42
CA ASP A 165 10.66 -10.97 -12.72
C ASP A 165 10.53 -9.95 -13.86
N VAL A 166 9.75 -8.90 -13.67
CA VAL A 166 9.61 -7.81 -14.63
C VAL A 166 10.97 -7.15 -14.92
N LEU A 167 11.70 -6.76 -13.88
CA LEU A 167 13.03 -6.13 -14.03
C LEU A 167 14.01 -7.07 -14.75
N MET A 168 14.01 -8.35 -14.39
CA MET A 168 14.88 -9.34 -15.02
C MET A 168 14.52 -9.62 -16.49
N LYS A 169 13.25 -9.60 -16.85
CA LYS A 169 12.80 -9.70 -18.24
C LYS A 169 13.33 -8.53 -19.07
N TRP A 170 13.22 -7.30 -18.55
CA TRP A 170 13.76 -6.12 -19.21
C TRP A 170 15.28 -6.17 -19.31
N ALA A 171 16.00 -6.51 -18.25
CA ALA A 171 17.46 -6.61 -18.24
C ALA A 171 18.01 -7.64 -19.25
N ARG A 172 17.29 -8.73 -19.48
CA ARG A 172 17.72 -9.77 -20.44
C ARG A 172 17.47 -9.38 -21.89
N VAL A 173 16.42 -8.64 -22.18
CA VAL A 173 15.97 -8.32 -23.53
C VAL A 173 16.55 -7.01 -24.04
N THR A 174 16.54 -5.94 -23.23
CA THR A 174 16.94 -4.61 -23.68
C THR A 174 18.43 -4.48 -23.83
N LYS A 175 18.86 -3.99 -25.01
CA LYS A 175 20.28 -3.84 -25.41
C LYS A 175 20.65 -2.38 -25.65
N GLY A 176 19.67 -1.52 -25.90
CA GLY A 176 19.96 -0.13 -26.22
C GLY A 176 18.73 0.79 -26.13
N ILE A 177 19.02 2.07 -26.21
CA ILE A 177 18.06 3.16 -26.31
C ILE A 177 18.35 3.89 -27.61
N GLY A 178 17.31 4.22 -28.35
CA GLY A 178 17.40 4.92 -29.64
C GLY A 178 16.26 5.91 -29.83
N GLY A 179 16.27 6.58 -30.96
CA GLY A 179 15.29 7.60 -31.33
C GLY A 179 15.93 8.96 -31.51
N ASP A 180 15.14 10.04 -31.43
CA ASP A 180 15.66 11.40 -31.52
C ASP A 180 16.39 11.78 -30.21
N SER A 181 17.63 12.29 -30.35
CA SER A 181 18.48 12.70 -29.24
C SER A 181 17.89 13.80 -28.36
N ASN A 182 16.90 14.55 -28.87
CA ASN A 182 16.19 15.57 -28.10
C ASN A 182 15.17 14.97 -27.10
N TYR A 183 14.88 13.68 -27.22
CA TYR A 183 13.87 12.98 -26.40
C TYR A 183 14.41 11.72 -25.70
N ALA A 184 15.69 11.38 -25.91
CA ALA A 184 16.34 10.21 -25.33
C ALA A 184 17.06 10.49 -24.01
#